data_ad189cffe369023fc4ffe4c6449b6594
#
_entry.id   ad189cffe369023fc4ffe4c6449b6594
#
_cell.length_a   1.000
_cell.length_b   1.000
_cell.length_c   1.000
_cell.angle_alpha   90.00
_cell.angle_beta   90.00
_cell.angle_gamma   90.00
#
_symmetry.space_group_name_H-M   'P 1'
#
loop_
_entity.id
_entity.type
_entity.pdbx_description
1 polymer ?
#
loop_
_entity_poly.entity_id
_entity_poly.type
_entity_poly.pdbx_seq_one_letter_code
_entity_poly.pdbx_strand_id
1 'polypeptide(L)'
;MEQQTGAYLYRFSKKALKAFQARVYLYHQDWKQAQETAESLLAACPLEDLTTTEAQPWTYTSKEAILALETVSSTVMKEDMYVLDNISGKFNQIKEGDEYVDARLGNYLVDKYGTWYCNKGGNKNEKVTFRSAELWLIAAEAAAHREGQLPAATEYLLTLLQKRLAESYYNERKAEIETMNQEQLLADIMEERARELVFEGHRWFDLRRTTRPEVIKNYMDADWNSLTVTIRQDDPKYIIPYPKEAIQNNPELNN
;
A
#
# COMPACT_ATOMS: atom_id res chain seq x y z
N MET A 1 14.03 -15.34 21.00
CA MET A 1 14.60 -14.34 20.12
C MET A 1 13.98 -13.01 20.51
N GLU A 2 14.80 -12.10 21.01
CA GLU A 2 14.38 -10.78 21.50
C GLU A 2 13.75 -9.94 20.40
N GLN A 3 12.84 -9.04 20.80
CA GLN A 3 12.33 -8.00 19.91
C GLN A 3 13.53 -7.20 19.40
N GLN A 4 13.73 -7.21 18.09
CA GLN A 4 14.71 -6.33 17.49
C GLN A 4 14.18 -4.91 17.62
N THR A 5 14.92 -4.08 18.33
CA THR A 5 14.69 -2.64 18.38
C THR A 5 15.10 -1.99 17.05
N GLY A 6 14.69 -0.75 16.80
CA GLY A 6 14.92 -0.04 15.54
C GLY A 6 16.30 -0.15 14.92
N ALA A 7 17.35 -0.34 15.73
CA ALA A 7 18.72 -0.51 15.27
C ALA A 7 18.99 -1.78 14.40
N TYR A 8 18.04 -2.74 14.35
CA TYR A 8 18.23 -4.01 13.64
C TYR A 8 17.10 -4.35 12.68
N LEU A 9 16.23 -3.39 12.36
CA LEU A 9 15.10 -3.60 11.44
C LEU A 9 15.52 -4.00 10.01
N TYR A 10 16.78 -3.82 9.65
CA TYR A 10 17.35 -4.30 8.39
C TYR A 10 17.61 -5.82 8.37
N ARG A 11 17.45 -6.51 9.50
CA ARG A 11 17.64 -7.97 9.60
C ARG A 11 16.30 -8.70 9.59
N PHE A 12 16.24 -9.82 8.89
CA PHE A 12 15.06 -10.69 8.95
C PHE A 12 14.89 -11.26 10.36
N SER A 13 13.79 -10.85 11.00
CA SER A 13 13.33 -11.41 12.28
C SER A 13 12.24 -12.46 12.00
N LYS A 14 11.82 -13.21 13.04
CA LYS A 14 10.65 -14.08 12.95
C LYS A 14 9.38 -13.31 12.53
N LYS A 15 9.25 -12.06 13.02
CA LYS A 15 8.14 -11.16 12.67
C LYS A 15 8.19 -10.80 11.19
N ALA A 16 9.35 -10.41 10.68
CA ALA A 16 9.54 -10.09 9.26
C ALA A 16 9.31 -11.31 8.36
N LEU A 17 9.75 -12.50 8.76
CA LEU A 17 9.47 -13.74 8.03
C LEU A 17 7.97 -14.03 7.94
N LYS A 18 7.23 -13.89 9.03
CA LYS A 18 5.78 -14.07 9.04
C LYS A 18 5.06 -13.01 8.19
N ALA A 19 5.50 -11.74 8.24
CA ALA A 19 4.95 -10.69 7.38
C ALA A 19 5.18 -11.02 5.89
N PHE A 20 6.35 -11.52 5.55
CA PHE A 20 6.64 -12.03 4.21
C PHE A 20 5.73 -13.22 3.82
N GLN A 21 5.56 -14.19 4.71
CA GLN A 21 4.66 -15.33 4.47
C GLN A 21 3.21 -14.87 4.25
N ALA A 22 2.69 -13.92 5.05
CA ALA A 22 1.36 -13.38 4.86
C ALA A 22 1.18 -12.76 3.46
N ARG A 23 2.17 -11.97 3.00
CA ARG A 23 2.18 -11.40 1.64
C ARG A 23 2.23 -12.50 0.58
N VAL A 24 3.04 -13.54 0.74
CA VAL A 24 3.14 -14.67 -0.20
C VAL A 24 1.80 -15.41 -0.29
N TYR A 25 1.17 -15.73 0.85
CA TYR A 25 -0.14 -16.36 0.86
C TYR A 25 -1.22 -15.51 0.20
N LEU A 26 -1.21 -14.20 0.43
CA LEU A 26 -2.12 -13.26 -0.25
C LEU A 26 -1.96 -13.32 -1.77
N TYR A 27 -0.73 -13.30 -2.25
CA TYR A 27 -0.43 -13.33 -3.70
C TYR A 27 -0.76 -14.69 -4.33
N HIS A 28 -0.64 -15.77 -3.56
CA HIS A 28 -1.02 -17.12 -3.96
C HIS A 28 -2.53 -17.38 -3.81
N GLN A 29 -3.29 -16.42 -3.26
CA GLN A 29 -4.72 -16.54 -2.97
C GLN A 29 -5.07 -17.66 -1.96
N ASP A 30 -4.12 -18.01 -1.09
CA ASP A 30 -4.39 -18.87 0.06
C ASP A 30 -4.97 -18.01 1.21
N TRP A 31 -6.24 -17.67 1.04
CA TRP A 31 -6.93 -16.72 1.91
C TRP A 31 -6.90 -17.10 3.38
N LYS A 32 -7.03 -18.39 3.67
CA LYS A 32 -6.98 -18.88 5.05
C LYS A 32 -5.62 -18.62 5.68
N GLN A 33 -4.55 -19.04 5.02
CA GLN A 33 -3.21 -18.86 5.55
C GLN A 33 -2.78 -17.39 5.58
N ALA A 34 -3.23 -16.61 4.59
CA ALA A 34 -2.97 -15.16 4.56
C ALA A 34 -3.58 -14.47 5.78
N GLN A 35 -4.86 -14.73 6.07
CA GLN A 35 -5.56 -14.17 7.22
C GLN A 35 -4.91 -14.61 8.54
N GLU A 36 -4.81 -15.92 8.79
CA GLU A 36 -4.28 -16.47 10.04
C GLU A 36 -2.85 -16.02 10.33
N THR A 37 -2.02 -15.92 9.28
CA THR A 37 -0.63 -15.45 9.42
C THR A 37 -0.58 -13.97 9.74
N ALA A 38 -1.35 -13.13 9.04
CA ALA A 38 -1.44 -11.70 9.33
C ALA A 38 -1.97 -11.45 10.75
N GLU A 39 -3.09 -12.06 11.13
CA GLU A 39 -3.69 -11.98 12.49
C GLU A 39 -2.69 -12.30 13.59
N SER A 40 -1.85 -13.32 13.39
CA SER A 40 -0.85 -13.72 14.39
C SER A 40 0.17 -12.61 14.72
N LEU A 41 0.20 -11.54 13.93
CA LEU A 41 1.12 -10.42 14.07
C LEU A 41 0.45 -9.13 14.54
N LEU A 42 -0.87 -8.96 14.35
CA LEU A 42 -1.55 -7.67 14.55
C LEU A 42 -1.35 -7.12 15.97
N ALA A 43 -1.46 -7.96 17.00
CA ALA A 43 -1.28 -7.52 18.39
C ALA A 43 0.15 -7.04 18.69
N ALA A 44 1.16 -7.55 17.96
CA ALA A 44 2.56 -7.20 18.13
C ALA A 44 3.05 -6.13 17.13
N CYS A 45 2.17 -5.67 16.24
CA CYS A 45 2.46 -4.71 15.19
C CYS A 45 1.46 -3.55 15.27
N PRO A 46 1.69 -2.57 16.16
CA PRO A 46 0.77 -1.45 16.35
C PRO A 46 0.71 -0.56 15.12
N LEU A 47 -0.42 0.15 14.96
CA LEU A 47 -0.58 1.21 13.96
C LEU A 47 -0.16 2.57 14.55
N GLU A 48 0.45 3.41 13.73
CA GLU A 48 0.54 4.84 14.03
C GLU A 48 -0.86 5.48 13.95
N ASP A 49 -1.08 6.47 14.78
CA ASP A 49 -2.31 7.24 14.75
C ASP A 49 -2.03 8.60 14.07
N LEU A 50 -2.37 8.69 12.79
CA LEU A 50 -2.10 9.90 12.01
C LEU A 50 -3.04 11.05 12.33
N THR A 51 -4.13 10.79 13.04
CA THR A 51 -5.08 11.84 13.46
C THR A 51 -4.58 12.63 14.67
N THR A 52 -3.57 12.13 15.37
CA THR A 52 -3.05 12.75 16.60
C THR A 52 -1.56 13.01 16.56
N THR A 53 -0.85 12.48 15.57
CA THR A 53 0.61 12.59 15.47
C THR A 53 1.06 12.84 14.04
N GLU A 54 2.16 13.57 13.87
CA GLU A 54 2.86 13.72 12.60
C GLU A 54 3.75 12.50 12.28
N ALA A 55 3.30 11.32 12.66
CA ALA A 55 4.05 10.09 12.44
C ALA A 55 4.21 9.79 10.95
N GLN A 56 5.35 9.23 10.59
CA GLN A 56 5.69 8.81 9.23
C GLN A 56 5.78 7.28 9.17
N PRO A 57 4.66 6.55 8.95
CA PRO A 57 4.60 5.09 9.04
C PRO A 57 5.55 4.34 8.09
N TRP A 58 6.01 5.02 7.04
CA TRP A 58 6.93 4.48 6.03
C TRP A 58 8.41 4.59 6.40
N THR A 59 8.74 5.12 7.58
CA THR A 59 10.12 5.26 8.03
C THR A 59 10.52 4.14 8.99
N TYR A 60 11.80 3.84 9.07
CA TYR A 60 12.32 2.79 9.97
C TYR A 60 12.18 3.14 11.47
N THR A 61 11.96 4.42 11.80
CA THR A 61 11.73 4.88 13.17
C THR A 61 10.28 4.70 13.61
N SER A 62 9.37 4.42 12.68
CA SER A 62 7.96 4.20 13.00
C SER A 62 7.76 2.89 13.76
N LYS A 63 6.82 2.89 14.70
CA LYS A 63 6.36 1.67 15.36
C LYS A 63 5.64 0.69 14.43
N GLU A 64 5.25 1.14 13.23
CA GLU A 64 4.71 0.26 12.19
C GLU A 64 5.80 -0.55 11.48
N ALA A 65 7.06 -0.15 11.56
CA ALA A 65 8.13 -0.81 10.82
C ALA A 65 8.39 -2.23 11.33
N ILE A 66 8.34 -3.21 10.44
CA ILE A 66 8.62 -4.62 10.71
C ILE A 66 9.97 -5.03 10.10
N LEU A 67 10.23 -4.57 8.89
CA LEU A 67 11.50 -4.72 8.18
C LEU A 67 11.73 -3.46 7.37
N ALA A 68 12.91 -2.89 7.47
CA ALA A 68 13.35 -1.76 6.67
C ALA A 68 14.69 -2.11 6.01
N LEU A 69 14.65 -2.35 4.72
CA LEU A 69 15.86 -2.62 3.94
C LEU A 69 16.35 -1.30 3.33
N GLU A 70 17.64 -1.07 3.44
CA GLU A 70 18.30 0.05 2.78
C GLU A 70 18.12 -0.07 1.26
N THR A 71 17.63 0.99 0.64
CA THR A 71 17.55 1.04 -0.82
C THR A 71 18.80 1.69 -1.38
N VAL A 72 19.53 0.96 -2.19
CA VAL A 72 20.58 1.53 -3.02
C VAL A 72 19.93 2.51 -3.98
N SER A 73 20.12 3.81 -3.74
CA SER A 73 19.79 4.92 -4.63
C SER A 73 18.55 4.71 -5.52
N SER A 74 17.36 4.98 -4.98
CA SER A 74 16.17 4.97 -5.83
C SER A 74 15.90 6.37 -6.36
N THR A 75 16.04 6.53 -7.66
CA THR A 75 15.56 7.71 -8.40
C THR A 75 14.03 7.76 -8.49
N VAL A 76 13.33 6.72 -8.04
CA VAL A 76 11.90 6.52 -8.29
C VAL A 76 11.01 7.18 -7.24
N MET A 77 11.53 7.49 -6.05
CA MET A 77 10.75 8.08 -4.96
C MET A 77 11.56 9.19 -4.30
N LYS A 78 11.59 10.35 -4.92
CA LYS A 78 12.18 11.55 -4.33
C LYS A 78 11.10 12.36 -3.61
N GLU A 79 11.45 13.01 -2.50
CA GLU A 79 10.75 14.22 -2.07
C GLU A 79 10.58 15.12 -3.30
N ASP A 80 9.46 15.82 -3.39
CA ASP A 80 9.18 16.72 -4.50
C ASP A 80 8.83 16.06 -5.85
N MET A 81 8.54 14.76 -5.89
CA MET A 81 7.89 14.19 -7.06
C MET A 81 6.46 14.71 -7.16
N TYR A 82 6.15 15.28 -8.31
CA TYR A 82 4.78 15.68 -8.66
C TYR A 82 3.83 14.49 -8.60
N VAL A 83 2.69 14.69 -7.94
CA VAL A 83 1.64 13.68 -7.79
C VAL A 83 0.49 14.02 -8.73
N LEU A 84 0.17 13.09 -9.62
CA LEU A 84 -0.93 13.26 -10.57
C LEU A 84 -2.29 13.29 -9.86
N ASP A 85 -3.24 14.04 -10.42
CA ASP A 85 -4.59 14.25 -9.86
C ASP A 85 -5.35 12.92 -9.63
N ASN A 86 -5.13 11.92 -10.46
CA ASN A 86 -5.75 10.60 -10.28
C ASN A 86 -5.22 9.83 -9.05
N ILE A 87 -4.13 10.28 -8.45
CA ILE A 87 -3.59 9.73 -7.20
C ILE A 87 -4.07 10.58 -6.02
N SER A 88 -3.87 11.91 -6.08
CA SER A 88 -4.33 12.81 -5.02
C SER A 88 -5.84 12.80 -4.84
N GLY A 89 -6.60 12.66 -5.93
CA GLY A 89 -8.06 12.53 -5.91
C GLY A 89 -8.60 11.23 -5.28
N LYS A 90 -7.74 10.28 -4.91
CA LYS A 90 -8.16 9.09 -4.13
C LYS A 90 -8.38 9.40 -2.65
N PHE A 91 -7.88 10.51 -2.17
CA PHE A 91 -8.00 10.95 -0.79
C PHE A 91 -9.11 11.98 -0.64
N ASN A 92 -9.78 11.99 0.51
CA ASN A 92 -10.71 13.05 0.82
C ASN A 92 -9.95 14.35 1.14
N GLN A 93 -10.16 15.39 0.34
CA GLN A 93 -9.45 16.68 0.44
C GLN A 93 -10.20 17.69 1.29
N ILE A 94 -11.28 17.29 1.97
CA ILE A 94 -12.02 18.17 2.90
C ILE A 94 -11.15 18.43 4.12
N LYS A 95 -11.23 19.65 4.65
CA LYS A 95 -10.58 20.05 5.90
C LYS A 95 -11.60 20.34 6.98
N GLU A 96 -11.22 19.98 8.21
CA GLU A 96 -11.84 20.47 9.44
C GLU A 96 -10.82 21.36 10.18
N GLY A 97 -11.08 22.65 10.19
CA GLY A 97 -10.05 23.62 10.59
C GLY A 97 -8.89 23.63 9.58
N ASP A 98 -7.69 23.44 10.07
CA ASP A 98 -6.47 23.42 9.24
C ASP A 98 -6.09 21.99 8.79
N GLU A 99 -6.72 20.95 9.37
CA GLU A 99 -6.37 19.55 9.14
C GLU A 99 -7.27 18.89 8.11
N TYR A 100 -6.71 17.99 7.30
CA TYR A 100 -7.49 17.16 6.38
C TYR A 100 -8.24 16.05 7.14
N VAL A 101 -9.50 15.79 6.77
CA VAL A 101 -10.28 14.69 7.34
C VAL A 101 -9.69 13.32 7.01
N ASP A 102 -8.93 13.19 5.92
CA ASP A 102 -8.01 12.08 5.68
C ASP A 102 -6.60 12.54 6.08
N ALA A 103 -6.14 12.14 7.26
CA ALA A 103 -4.87 12.60 7.83
C ALA A 103 -3.64 12.14 7.01
N ARG A 104 -3.81 11.25 6.02
CA ARG A 104 -2.75 10.88 5.08
C ARG A 104 -2.42 12.01 4.12
N LEU A 105 -3.38 12.89 3.81
CA LEU A 105 -3.07 14.17 3.18
C LEU A 105 -2.31 15.05 4.17
N GLY A 106 -1.28 15.72 3.70
CA GLY A 106 -0.33 16.39 4.58
C GLY A 106 0.78 15.47 5.09
N ASN A 107 0.48 14.18 5.35
CA ASN A 107 1.49 13.20 5.74
C ASN A 107 2.14 12.50 4.54
N TYR A 108 1.34 11.91 3.64
CA TYR A 108 1.84 11.14 2.48
C TYR A 108 2.05 12.00 1.25
N LEU A 109 1.22 13.03 1.12
CA LEU A 109 1.27 14.03 0.07
C LEU A 109 1.30 15.41 0.73
N VAL A 110 2.08 16.32 0.16
CA VAL A 110 2.15 17.72 0.62
C VAL A 110 1.68 18.64 -0.50
N ASP A 111 0.80 19.55 -0.17
CA ASP A 111 0.38 20.62 -1.07
C ASP A 111 1.43 21.74 -1.08
N LYS A 112 1.92 22.08 -2.26
CA LYS A 112 2.76 23.24 -2.51
C LYS A 112 2.09 24.10 -3.58
N TYR A 113 1.42 25.17 -3.15
CA TYR A 113 0.75 26.14 -4.04
C TYR A 113 -0.33 25.51 -4.95
N GLY A 114 -1.15 24.62 -4.40
CA GLY A 114 -2.22 23.93 -5.15
C GLY A 114 -1.75 22.74 -5.99
N THR A 115 -0.52 22.31 -5.79
CA THR A 115 0.07 21.14 -6.47
C THR A 115 0.52 20.13 -5.44
N TRP A 116 0.11 18.88 -5.63
CA TRP A 116 0.49 17.79 -4.74
C TRP A 116 1.85 17.20 -5.07
N TYR A 117 2.64 16.98 -4.02
CA TYR A 117 3.95 16.35 -4.09
C TYR A 117 4.04 15.15 -3.16
N CYS A 118 4.85 14.16 -3.53
CA CYS A 118 5.11 13.00 -2.70
C CYS A 118 5.95 13.40 -1.47
N ASN A 119 5.46 13.06 -0.28
CA ASN A 119 6.20 13.23 0.97
C ASN A 119 6.78 11.91 1.50
N LYS A 120 6.39 10.77 0.91
CA LYS A 120 6.99 9.47 1.23
C LYS A 120 8.32 9.31 0.49
N GLY A 121 9.36 9.07 1.21
CA GLY A 121 10.63 8.67 0.59
C GLY A 121 11.78 9.64 0.75
N GLY A 122 11.59 10.91 1.04
CA GLY A 122 12.63 11.91 1.32
C GLY A 122 14.10 11.51 1.12
N ASN A 123 15.04 12.33 1.48
CA ASN A 123 16.48 12.02 1.40
C ASN A 123 16.95 10.90 2.36
N LYS A 124 16.03 10.30 3.11
CA LYS A 124 16.29 9.20 4.02
C LYS A 124 15.93 7.91 3.31
N ASN A 125 16.94 7.20 2.87
CA ASN A 125 16.88 6.00 2.03
C ASN A 125 16.29 4.75 2.72
N GLU A 126 15.71 4.90 3.89
CA GLU A 126 15.28 3.79 4.73
C GLU A 126 13.82 3.49 4.45
N LYS A 127 13.58 2.69 3.43
CA LYS A 127 12.24 2.24 3.10
C LYS A 127 11.84 1.06 3.95
N VAL A 128 10.71 1.19 4.61
CA VAL A 128 10.06 0.07 5.27
C VAL A 128 9.55 -0.90 4.21
N THR A 129 10.01 -2.15 4.28
CA THR A 129 9.65 -3.23 3.35
C THR A 129 8.37 -3.92 3.78
N PHE A 130 8.19 -4.08 5.10
CA PHE A 130 6.99 -4.58 5.73
C PHE A 130 6.60 -3.68 6.89
N ARG A 131 5.33 -3.30 6.95
CA ARG A 131 4.77 -2.50 8.03
C ARG A 131 3.38 -2.97 8.44
N SER A 132 2.97 -2.56 9.63
CA SER A 132 1.74 -3.01 10.27
C SER A 132 0.50 -2.80 9.41
N ALA A 133 0.33 -1.65 8.79
CA ALA A 133 -0.86 -1.36 7.99
C ALA A 133 -1.05 -2.34 6.82
N GLU A 134 0.03 -2.85 6.21
CA GLU A 134 -0.10 -3.89 5.20
C GLU A 134 -0.70 -5.18 5.77
N LEU A 135 -0.33 -5.56 7.00
CA LEU A 135 -0.90 -6.76 7.65
C LEU A 135 -2.40 -6.63 7.91
N TRP A 136 -2.86 -5.45 8.34
CA TRP A 136 -4.29 -5.18 8.50
C TRP A 136 -5.05 -5.31 7.18
N LEU A 137 -4.48 -4.79 6.10
CA LEU A 137 -5.06 -4.89 4.76
C LEU A 137 -5.00 -6.32 4.20
N ILE A 138 -3.95 -7.09 4.49
CA ILE A 138 -3.90 -8.53 4.16
C ILE A 138 -4.99 -9.30 4.89
N ALA A 139 -5.16 -9.06 6.20
CA ALA A 139 -6.19 -9.71 7.01
C ALA A 139 -7.60 -9.34 6.48
N ALA A 140 -7.84 -8.07 6.18
CA ALA A 140 -9.12 -7.59 5.64
C ALA A 140 -9.46 -8.24 4.30
N GLU A 141 -8.54 -8.21 3.34
CA GLU A 141 -8.76 -8.80 2.01
C GLU A 141 -8.95 -10.31 2.09
N ALA A 142 -8.08 -11.00 2.83
CA ALA A 142 -8.16 -12.44 2.97
C ALA A 142 -9.45 -12.90 3.67
N ALA A 143 -9.88 -12.19 4.71
CA ALA A 143 -11.15 -12.45 5.39
C ALA A 143 -12.34 -12.20 4.46
N ALA A 144 -12.33 -11.13 3.65
CA ALA A 144 -13.40 -10.81 2.73
C ALA A 144 -13.60 -11.88 1.64
N HIS A 145 -12.55 -12.65 1.29
CA HIS A 145 -12.65 -13.78 0.38
C HIS A 145 -13.18 -15.08 1.02
N ARG A 146 -13.36 -15.12 2.36
CA ARG A 146 -13.74 -16.33 3.07
C ARG A 146 -15.20 -16.27 3.49
N GLU A 147 -15.90 -17.40 3.33
CA GLU A 147 -17.28 -17.54 3.75
C GLU A 147 -17.43 -17.28 5.28
N GLY A 148 -18.40 -16.48 5.65
CA GLY A 148 -18.69 -16.13 7.04
C GLY A 148 -17.68 -15.17 7.70
N GLN A 149 -16.67 -14.69 6.99
CA GLN A 149 -15.63 -13.82 7.55
C GLN A 149 -15.81 -12.32 7.18
N LEU A 150 -16.91 -11.96 6.53
CA LEU A 150 -17.17 -10.57 6.14
C LEU A 150 -17.16 -9.60 7.34
N PRO A 151 -17.74 -9.94 8.52
CA PRO A 151 -17.64 -9.07 9.71
C PRO A 151 -16.19 -8.85 10.17
N ALA A 152 -15.35 -9.88 10.13
CA ALA A 152 -13.93 -9.75 10.47
C ALA A 152 -13.19 -8.86 9.48
N ALA A 153 -13.46 -9.02 8.18
CA ALA A 153 -12.89 -8.15 7.13
C ALA A 153 -13.22 -6.67 7.35
N THR A 154 -14.49 -6.40 7.68
CA THR A 154 -14.97 -5.07 8.05
C THR A 154 -14.21 -4.51 9.26
N GLU A 155 -14.07 -5.30 10.32
CA GLU A 155 -13.37 -4.90 11.55
C GLU A 155 -11.90 -4.56 11.29
N TYR A 156 -11.18 -5.36 10.50
CA TYR A 156 -9.78 -5.07 10.15
C TYR A 156 -9.65 -3.77 9.37
N LEU A 157 -10.50 -3.55 8.38
CA LEU A 157 -10.51 -2.32 7.60
C LEU A 157 -10.81 -1.10 8.49
N LEU A 158 -11.85 -1.16 9.30
CA LEU A 158 -12.26 -0.08 10.19
C LEU A 158 -11.20 0.24 11.24
N THR A 159 -10.48 -0.77 11.76
CA THR A 159 -9.37 -0.55 12.70
C THR A 159 -8.23 0.26 12.07
N LEU A 160 -7.90 0.00 10.82
CA LEU A 160 -6.93 0.82 10.09
C LEU A 160 -7.46 2.23 9.87
N LEU A 161 -8.69 2.37 9.37
CA LEU A 161 -9.30 3.65 9.04
C LEU A 161 -9.42 4.58 10.26
N GLN A 162 -9.71 4.03 11.44
CA GLN A 162 -9.77 4.78 12.69
C GLN A 162 -8.44 5.48 13.02
N LYS A 163 -7.32 5.00 12.50
CA LYS A 163 -5.98 5.56 12.67
C LYS A 163 -5.54 6.46 11.52
N ARG A 164 -6.42 6.71 10.57
CA ARG A 164 -6.13 7.48 9.33
C ARG A 164 -7.10 8.62 9.09
N LEU A 165 -8.32 8.53 9.62
CA LEU A 165 -9.40 9.46 9.33
C LEU A 165 -9.82 10.24 10.58
N ALA A 166 -10.12 11.52 10.42
CA ALA A 166 -10.77 12.31 11.46
C ALA A 166 -12.09 11.64 11.88
N GLU A 167 -12.51 11.84 13.13
CA GLU A 167 -13.66 11.14 13.72
C GLU A 167 -14.93 11.29 12.89
N SER A 168 -15.21 12.49 12.38
CA SER A 168 -16.38 12.77 11.54
C SER A 168 -16.40 11.91 10.28
N TYR A 169 -15.30 11.93 9.53
CA TYR A 169 -15.16 11.19 8.29
C TYR A 169 -15.05 9.68 8.55
N TYR A 170 -14.40 9.27 9.62
CA TYR A 170 -14.40 7.86 10.04
C TYR A 170 -15.81 7.33 10.28
N ASN A 171 -16.67 8.09 11.00
CA ASN A 171 -18.04 7.68 11.27
C ASN A 171 -18.89 7.57 10.00
N GLU A 172 -18.70 8.48 9.04
CA GLU A 172 -19.32 8.41 7.71
C GLU A 172 -18.88 7.13 6.98
N ARG A 173 -17.58 6.92 6.86
CA ARG A 173 -17.02 5.74 6.19
C ARG A 173 -17.43 4.42 6.86
N LYS A 174 -17.46 4.40 8.19
CA LYS A 174 -17.92 3.23 8.95
C LYS A 174 -19.36 2.87 8.59
N ALA A 175 -20.27 3.84 8.58
CA ALA A 175 -21.67 3.61 8.23
C ALA A 175 -21.83 3.05 6.81
N GLU A 176 -21.02 3.50 5.85
CA GLU A 176 -21.00 2.98 4.50
C GLU A 176 -20.48 1.53 4.46
N ILE A 177 -19.31 1.28 5.06
CA ILE A 177 -18.61 -0.01 5.01
C ILE A 177 -19.44 -1.11 5.69
N GLU A 178 -20.12 -0.82 6.80
CA GLU A 178 -20.96 -1.77 7.53
C GLU A 178 -22.18 -2.26 6.70
N THR A 179 -22.55 -1.55 5.62
CA THR A 179 -23.63 -1.95 4.71
C THR A 179 -23.16 -2.65 3.44
N MET A 180 -21.86 -2.73 3.21
CA MET A 180 -21.28 -3.31 2.00
C MET A 180 -21.46 -4.83 1.94
N ASN A 181 -21.82 -5.33 0.76
CA ASN A 181 -21.70 -6.74 0.47
C ASN A 181 -20.22 -7.13 0.21
N GLN A 182 -19.95 -8.41 0.01
CA GLN A 182 -18.60 -8.94 -0.20
C GLN A 182 -17.87 -8.26 -1.36
N GLU A 183 -18.51 -8.09 -2.51
CA GLU A 183 -17.90 -7.50 -3.71
C GLU A 183 -17.54 -6.02 -3.48
N GLN A 184 -18.46 -5.29 -2.88
CA GLN A 184 -18.26 -3.87 -2.55
C GLN A 184 -17.13 -3.70 -1.54
N LEU A 185 -17.10 -4.54 -0.48
CA LEU A 185 -16.04 -4.48 0.52
C LEU A 185 -14.67 -4.83 -0.05
N LEU A 186 -14.58 -5.83 -0.92
CA LEU A 186 -13.33 -6.17 -1.61
C LEU A 186 -12.83 -5.01 -2.48
N ALA A 187 -13.73 -4.37 -3.22
CA ALA A 187 -13.37 -3.20 -4.02
C ALA A 187 -12.87 -2.04 -3.15
N ASP A 188 -13.54 -1.78 -2.03
CA ASP A 188 -13.13 -0.73 -1.08
C ASP A 188 -11.78 -1.03 -0.41
N ILE A 189 -11.55 -2.29 0.00
CA ILE A 189 -10.25 -2.73 0.52
C ILE A 189 -9.13 -2.52 -0.51
N MET A 190 -9.37 -2.80 -1.79
CA MET A 190 -8.37 -2.60 -2.84
C MET A 190 -8.06 -1.12 -3.09
N GLU A 191 -9.05 -0.25 -2.99
CA GLU A 191 -8.83 1.20 -3.04
C GLU A 191 -8.14 1.71 -1.78
N GLU A 192 -8.46 1.14 -0.61
CA GLU A 192 -7.77 1.48 0.62
C GLU A 192 -6.30 1.05 0.60
N ARG A 193 -5.99 -0.12 0.04
CA ARG A 193 -4.61 -0.55 -0.22
C ARG A 193 -3.88 0.44 -1.12
N ALA A 194 -4.57 0.96 -2.15
CA ALA A 194 -3.99 1.95 -3.07
C ALA A 194 -3.68 3.28 -2.37
N ARG A 195 -4.53 3.72 -1.44
CA ARG A 195 -4.32 4.93 -0.62
C ARG A 195 -3.21 4.72 0.40
N GLU A 196 -3.34 3.68 1.21
CA GLU A 196 -2.43 3.43 2.34
C GLU A 196 -1.00 3.14 1.89
N LEU A 197 -0.84 2.31 0.86
CA LEU A 197 0.46 1.87 0.36
C LEU A 197 0.92 2.66 -0.88
N VAL A 198 0.36 3.87 -1.07
CA VAL A 198 0.76 4.75 -2.18
C VAL A 198 2.28 5.00 -2.13
N PHE A 199 2.94 4.93 -3.28
CA PHE A 199 4.38 5.07 -3.47
C PHE A 199 5.27 3.98 -2.83
N GLU A 200 4.69 2.93 -2.26
CA GLU A 200 5.44 1.81 -1.66
C GLU A 200 5.62 0.61 -2.62
N GLY A 201 5.22 0.76 -3.89
CA GLY A 201 5.46 -0.23 -4.95
C GLY A 201 4.43 -1.36 -5.03
N HIS A 202 3.33 -1.30 -4.25
CA HIS A 202 2.35 -2.38 -4.17
C HIS A 202 1.34 -2.39 -5.34
N ARG A 203 0.91 -1.21 -5.82
CA ARG A 203 -0.24 -1.09 -6.72
C ARG A 203 -0.15 -1.93 -7.99
N TRP A 204 1.01 -1.96 -8.64
CA TRP A 204 1.20 -2.77 -9.85
C TRP A 204 0.96 -4.26 -9.58
N PHE A 205 1.51 -4.77 -8.50
CA PHE A 205 1.36 -6.17 -8.12
C PHE A 205 -0.07 -6.49 -7.69
N ASP A 206 -0.74 -5.58 -7.01
CA ASP A 206 -2.15 -5.73 -6.64
C ASP A 206 -3.04 -5.80 -7.89
N LEU A 207 -2.88 -4.90 -8.85
CA LEU A 207 -3.60 -4.94 -10.13
C LEU A 207 -3.31 -6.23 -10.91
N ARG A 208 -2.04 -6.65 -10.96
CA ARG A 208 -1.61 -7.85 -11.67
C ARG A 208 -2.24 -9.13 -11.11
N ARG A 209 -2.34 -9.25 -9.79
CA ARG A 209 -2.88 -10.44 -9.12
C ARG A 209 -4.41 -10.48 -9.04
N THR A 210 -5.07 -9.36 -9.32
CA THR A 210 -6.54 -9.22 -9.21
C THR A 210 -7.17 -9.04 -10.58
N THR A 211 -7.61 -7.85 -10.91
CA THR A 211 -8.49 -7.54 -12.04
C THR A 211 -7.77 -7.28 -13.36
N ARG A 212 -6.45 -7.06 -13.34
CA ARG A 212 -5.65 -6.67 -14.53
C ARG A 212 -6.37 -5.63 -15.39
N PRO A 213 -6.80 -4.50 -14.82
CA PRO A 213 -7.64 -3.54 -15.52
C PRO A 213 -6.87 -2.86 -16.64
N GLU A 214 -7.60 -2.16 -17.52
CA GLU A 214 -6.95 -1.22 -18.42
C GLU A 214 -6.23 -0.12 -17.63
N VAL A 215 -4.99 0.16 -18.01
CA VAL A 215 -4.18 1.24 -17.43
C VAL A 215 -3.72 2.18 -18.53
N ILE A 216 -4.16 3.43 -18.44
CA ILE A 216 -3.76 4.50 -19.34
C ILE A 216 -2.79 5.42 -18.60
N LYS A 217 -1.63 5.67 -19.18
CA LYS A 217 -0.62 6.59 -18.65
C LYS A 217 -0.24 7.62 -19.69
N ASN A 218 -0.44 8.88 -19.31
CA ASN A 218 0.08 10.01 -20.08
C ASN A 218 1.43 10.42 -19.49
N TYR A 219 2.39 10.69 -20.33
CA TYR A 219 3.72 11.16 -19.93
C TYR A 219 4.28 12.10 -20.98
N MET A 220 5.30 12.85 -20.60
CA MET A 220 6.08 13.69 -21.51
C MET A 220 7.38 12.98 -21.83
N ASP A 221 7.77 12.94 -23.09
CA ASP A 221 9.09 12.48 -23.49
C ASP A 221 10.17 13.55 -23.23
N ALA A 222 11.42 13.25 -23.59
CA ALA A 222 12.53 14.18 -23.42
C ALA A 222 12.41 15.47 -24.24
N ASP A 223 11.61 15.45 -25.29
CA ASP A 223 11.35 16.59 -26.21
C ASP A 223 10.05 17.32 -25.86
N TRP A 224 9.46 17.01 -24.70
CA TRP A 224 8.20 17.58 -24.19
C TRP A 224 6.96 17.23 -25.02
N ASN A 225 7.01 16.17 -25.84
CA ASN A 225 5.82 15.68 -26.51
C ASN A 225 4.96 14.86 -25.54
N SER A 226 3.66 15.12 -25.55
CA SER A 226 2.71 14.32 -24.77
C SER A 226 2.49 12.96 -25.42
N LEU A 227 2.78 11.90 -24.71
CA LEU A 227 2.61 10.52 -25.14
C LEU A 227 1.65 9.78 -24.23
N THR A 228 0.95 8.81 -24.79
CA THR A 228 0.03 7.93 -24.04
C THR A 228 0.44 6.48 -24.23
N VAL A 229 0.58 5.77 -23.12
CA VAL A 229 0.73 4.31 -23.10
C VAL A 229 -0.53 3.70 -22.52
N THR A 230 -1.09 2.74 -23.24
CA THR A 230 -2.23 1.95 -22.77
C THR A 230 -1.81 0.50 -22.61
N ILE A 231 -2.05 -0.04 -21.42
CA ILE A 231 -2.05 -1.47 -21.16
C ILE A 231 -3.52 -1.86 -21.10
N ARG A 232 -3.96 -2.71 -22.02
CA ARG A 232 -5.36 -3.16 -22.07
C ARG A 232 -5.67 -4.10 -20.91
N GLN A 233 -6.94 -4.32 -20.65
CA GLN A 233 -7.35 -5.35 -19.69
C GLN A 233 -6.75 -6.71 -20.09
N ASP A 234 -6.21 -7.43 -19.11
CA ASP A 234 -5.55 -8.74 -19.28
C ASP A 234 -4.40 -8.76 -20.30
N ASP A 235 -3.82 -7.60 -20.63
CA ASP A 235 -2.67 -7.50 -21.56
C ASP A 235 -1.51 -8.40 -21.07
N PRO A 236 -0.86 -9.14 -21.97
CA PRO A 236 0.35 -9.91 -21.62
C PRO A 236 1.45 -9.11 -20.94
N LYS A 237 1.50 -7.79 -21.12
CA LYS A 237 2.43 -6.87 -20.44
C LYS A 237 2.26 -6.81 -18.92
N TYR A 238 1.16 -7.33 -18.38
CA TYR A 238 1.03 -7.56 -16.94
C TYR A 238 2.03 -8.59 -16.42
N ILE A 239 2.57 -9.44 -17.31
CA ILE A 239 3.67 -10.34 -17.01
C ILE A 239 4.95 -9.65 -17.46
N ILE A 240 5.82 -9.34 -16.51
CA ILE A 240 7.14 -8.76 -16.81
C ILE A 240 7.95 -9.83 -17.56
N PRO A 241 8.40 -9.58 -18.80
CA PRO A 241 9.19 -10.54 -19.54
C PRO A 241 10.56 -10.74 -18.90
N TYR A 242 11.17 -11.86 -19.16
CA TYR A 242 12.56 -12.07 -18.77
C TYR A 242 13.47 -11.04 -19.44
N PRO A 243 14.56 -10.59 -18.78
CA PRO A 243 15.54 -9.73 -19.41
C PRO A 243 16.07 -10.34 -20.70
N LYS A 244 16.28 -9.52 -21.72
CA LYS A 244 16.79 -9.97 -23.03
C LYS A 244 18.08 -10.78 -22.91
N GLU A 245 18.98 -10.37 -22.03
CA GLU A 245 20.24 -11.07 -21.75
C GLU A 245 20.01 -12.47 -21.15
N ALA A 246 19.01 -12.63 -20.30
CA ALA A 246 18.66 -13.94 -19.75
C ALA A 246 18.12 -14.88 -20.84
N ILE A 247 17.27 -14.35 -21.76
CA ILE A 247 16.75 -15.11 -22.91
C ILE A 247 17.89 -15.49 -23.88
N GLN A 248 18.85 -14.57 -24.13
CA GLN A 248 20.00 -14.84 -24.98
C GLN A 248 20.89 -15.97 -24.41
N ASN A 249 21.04 -16.03 -23.09
CA ASN A 249 21.83 -17.07 -22.41
C ASN A 249 21.06 -18.37 -22.18
N ASN A 250 19.74 -18.32 -22.19
CA ASN A 250 18.85 -19.49 -22.07
C ASN A 250 17.60 -19.29 -22.94
N PRO A 251 17.62 -19.76 -24.22
CA PRO A 251 16.51 -19.62 -25.15
C PRO A 251 15.19 -20.28 -24.69
N GLU A 252 15.24 -21.25 -23.76
CA GLU A 252 14.06 -21.89 -23.19
C GLU A 252 13.18 -20.92 -22.35
N LEU A 253 13.72 -19.79 -21.95
CA LEU A 253 12.97 -18.74 -21.27
C LEU A 253 12.04 -17.93 -22.20
N ASN A 254 12.04 -18.21 -23.47
CA ASN A 254 11.25 -17.48 -24.49
C ASN A 254 9.85 -18.08 -24.72
N ASN A 255 9.38 -18.95 -23.84
CA ASN A 255 8.07 -19.62 -23.94
C ASN A 255 6.99 -18.84 -23.20
#